data_f9b9ff3ebd9896b0a7f6e419fa2f50a2
#
_entry.id   f9b9ff3ebd9896b0a7f6e419fa2f50a2
#
_cell.length_a   1.000
_cell.length_b   1.000
_cell.length_c   1.000
_cell.angle_alpha   90.00
_cell.angle_beta   90.00
_cell.angle_gamma   90.00
#
_symmetry.space_group_name_H-M   'P 1'
#
loop_
_entity.id
_entity.type
_entity.pdbx_description
1 polymer ?
#
loop_
_entity_poly.entity_id
_entity_poly.type
_entity_poly.pdbx_seq_one_letter_code
_entity_poly.pdbx_strand_id
1 'polypeptide(L)'
;MATQTVHHTAMTLSDHLPILQILIPFISAPLIVFIGRRSLAWPIAFIASAASFVIACLLLSKVIGGGIISYQIGGWAPPLGIEYRVDAANAFVLFLVTGIATLVLPYARQSVKAEMPQRTQTLFYALFLLCMTGLLGVTITADAFNVFVFLEISSLSTYVLVAQGASKDRRALTAAYDYLIMGTIGATFFVIGLGMLYMATGTLNMADLADRISDQGANR
;
A
#
# COMPACT_ATOMS: atom_id res chain seq x y z
N MET A 1 2.47 33.41 -26.41
CA MET A 1 2.62 31.97 -26.71
C MET A 1 4.02 31.57 -26.28
N ALA A 2 4.20 31.08 -25.08
CA ALA A 2 5.49 30.61 -24.60
C ALA A 2 5.47 29.07 -24.68
N THR A 3 6.23 28.55 -25.62
CA THR A 3 6.48 27.11 -25.82
C THR A 3 7.24 26.61 -24.59
N GLN A 4 6.56 25.93 -23.67
CA GLN A 4 7.22 25.15 -22.64
C GLN A 4 7.89 23.96 -23.35
N THR A 5 9.20 24.04 -23.53
CA THR A 5 10.04 22.90 -23.88
C THR A 5 9.99 21.92 -22.72
N VAL A 6 9.24 20.83 -22.91
CA VAL A 6 9.26 19.69 -22.00
C VAL A 6 10.67 19.09 -22.07
N HIS A 7 11.50 19.41 -21.10
CA HIS A 7 12.76 18.70 -20.89
C HIS A 7 12.42 17.26 -20.44
N HIS A 8 12.43 16.33 -21.38
CA HIS A 8 12.55 14.92 -21.10
C HIS A 8 13.95 14.64 -20.52
N THR A 9 14.19 15.01 -19.29
CA THR A 9 15.31 14.47 -18.52
C THR A 9 15.04 12.97 -18.38
N ALA A 10 15.97 12.13 -18.83
CA ALA A 10 15.88 10.69 -18.68
C ALA A 10 15.65 10.39 -17.18
N MET A 11 14.45 9.88 -16.85
CA MET A 11 14.11 9.52 -15.47
C MET A 11 15.10 8.46 -15.00
N THR A 12 15.78 8.74 -13.90
CA THR A 12 16.72 7.81 -13.27
C THR A 12 15.96 6.78 -12.44
N LEU A 13 16.56 5.62 -12.18
CA LEU A 13 15.96 4.60 -11.31
C LEU A 13 15.56 5.18 -9.95
N SER A 14 16.30 6.20 -9.51
CA SER A 14 16.03 6.89 -8.23
C SER A 14 14.73 7.70 -8.23
N ASP A 15 14.20 8.06 -9.38
CA ASP A 15 12.96 8.83 -9.50
C ASP A 15 11.73 7.89 -9.42
N HIS A 16 11.93 6.60 -9.70
CA HIS A 16 10.90 5.56 -9.61
C HIS A 16 10.81 4.87 -8.23
N LEU A 17 11.58 5.30 -7.23
CA LEU A 17 11.52 4.71 -5.89
C LEU A 17 10.10 4.69 -5.29
N PRO A 18 9.25 5.75 -5.42
CA PRO A 18 7.91 5.72 -4.86
C PRO A 18 7.02 4.62 -5.44
N ILE A 19 7.07 4.38 -6.76
CA ILE A 19 6.27 3.31 -7.37
C ILE A 19 6.85 1.93 -7.08
N LEU A 20 8.18 1.78 -7.04
CA LEU A 20 8.85 0.52 -6.72
C LEU A 20 8.56 0.05 -5.30
N GLN A 21 8.35 0.98 -4.36
CA GLN A 21 7.96 0.69 -2.98
C GLN A 21 6.71 -0.18 -2.90
N ILE A 22 5.77 -0.01 -3.83
CA ILE A 22 4.51 -0.74 -3.90
C ILE A 22 4.62 -1.92 -4.86
N LEU A 23 5.21 -1.73 -6.04
CA LEU A 23 5.24 -2.77 -7.08
C LEU A 23 6.02 -4.02 -6.66
N ILE A 24 7.10 -3.89 -5.91
CA ILE A 24 7.92 -5.04 -5.52
C ILE A 24 7.10 -6.04 -4.69
N PRO A 25 6.49 -5.67 -3.55
CA PRO A 25 5.68 -6.61 -2.79
C PRO A 25 4.40 -7.01 -3.53
N PHE A 26 3.79 -6.11 -4.30
CA PHE A 26 2.57 -6.38 -5.07
C PHE A 26 2.77 -7.47 -6.11
N ILE A 27 3.84 -7.39 -6.92
CA ILE A 27 4.13 -8.40 -7.96
C ILE A 27 4.67 -9.69 -7.34
N SER A 28 5.41 -9.60 -6.23
CA SER A 28 5.96 -10.77 -5.56
C SER A 28 4.87 -11.67 -4.97
N ALA A 29 3.72 -11.13 -4.57
CA ALA A 29 2.62 -11.91 -4.02
C ALA A 29 2.03 -12.92 -5.03
N PRO A 30 1.53 -12.53 -6.22
CA PRO A 30 1.07 -13.49 -7.22
C PRO A 30 2.20 -14.37 -7.75
N LEU A 31 3.44 -13.88 -7.81
CA LEU A 31 4.60 -14.66 -8.23
C LEU A 31 4.82 -15.87 -7.29
N ILE A 32 4.70 -15.68 -5.97
CA ILE A 32 4.78 -16.77 -4.99
C ILE A 32 3.73 -17.84 -5.27
N VAL A 33 2.50 -17.43 -5.57
CA VAL A 33 1.39 -18.34 -5.85
C VAL A 33 1.62 -19.06 -7.18
N PHE A 34 2.06 -18.35 -8.21
CA PHE A 34 2.30 -18.91 -9.54
C PHE A 34 3.44 -19.95 -9.55
N ILE A 35 4.53 -19.68 -8.86
CA ILE A 35 5.66 -20.61 -8.71
C ILE A 35 5.21 -21.86 -7.92
N GLY A 36 4.30 -21.71 -6.96
CA GLY A 36 3.72 -22.79 -6.17
C GLY A 36 4.74 -23.60 -5.32
N ARG A 37 6.01 -23.26 -5.33
CA ARG A 37 7.07 -23.93 -4.60
C ARG A 37 7.18 -23.38 -3.18
N ARG A 38 6.75 -24.15 -2.21
CA ARG A 38 6.81 -23.82 -0.78
C ARG A 38 8.19 -23.36 -0.32
N SER A 39 9.26 -23.98 -0.82
CA SER A 39 10.63 -23.65 -0.43
C SER A 39 11.03 -22.22 -0.85
N LEU A 40 10.42 -21.67 -1.90
CA LEU A 40 10.70 -20.35 -2.43
C LEU A 40 9.76 -19.26 -1.88
N ALA A 41 8.61 -19.63 -1.31
CA ALA A 41 7.62 -18.67 -0.83
C ALA A 41 8.18 -17.73 0.25
N TRP A 42 8.81 -18.27 1.28
CA TRP A 42 9.44 -17.48 2.32
C TRP A 42 10.63 -16.63 1.81
N PRO A 43 11.61 -17.17 1.05
CA PRO A 43 12.70 -16.36 0.53
C PRO A 43 12.23 -15.19 -0.35
N ILE A 44 11.26 -15.42 -1.23
CA ILE A 44 10.70 -14.36 -2.08
C ILE A 44 10.03 -13.28 -1.22
N ALA A 45 9.21 -13.67 -0.24
CA ALA A 45 8.57 -12.73 0.66
C ALA A 45 9.58 -11.91 1.47
N PHE A 46 10.63 -12.56 1.97
CA PHE A 46 11.68 -11.89 2.72
C PHE A 46 12.48 -10.91 1.86
N ILE A 47 12.88 -11.32 0.65
CA ILE A 47 13.62 -10.44 -0.28
C ILE A 47 12.77 -9.25 -0.70
N ALA A 48 11.48 -9.46 -1.02
CA ALA A 48 10.57 -8.38 -1.38
C ALA A 48 10.38 -7.38 -0.23
N SER A 49 10.20 -7.87 1.01
CA SER A 49 10.08 -7.02 2.18
C SER A 49 11.37 -6.25 2.49
N ALA A 50 12.53 -6.92 2.43
CA ALA A 50 13.84 -6.29 2.63
C ALA A 50 14.15 -5.24 1.55
N ALA A 51 13.81 -5.51 0.29
CA ALA A 51 13.94 -4.54 -0.79
C ALA A 51 13.05 -3.30 -0.54
N SER A 52 11.80 -3.51 -0.14
CA SER A 52 10.90 -2.41 0.24
C SER A 52 11.45 -1.61 1.44
N PHE A 53 12.07 -2.27 2.40
CA PHE A 53 12.72 -1.58 3.53
C PHE A 53 13.91 -0.72 3.08
N VAL A 54 14.76 -1.22 2.20
CA VAL A 54 15.87 -0.43 1.63
C VAL A 54 15.34 0.78 0.87
N ILE A 55 14.28 0.61 0.07
CA ILE A 55 13.65 1.73 -0.65
C ILE A 55 13.08 2.76 0.34
N ALA A 56 12.42 2.32 1.41
CA ALA A 56 11.89 3.23 2.44
C ALA A 56 13.01 4.03 3.13
N CYS A 57 14.17 3.41 3.41
CA CYS A 57 15.36 4.12 3.93
C CYS A 57 15.87 5.18 2.95
N LEU A 58 15.92 4.85 1.65
CA LEU A 58 16.33 5.79 0.60
C LEU A 58 15.33 6.94 0.44
N LEU A 59 14.03 6.67 0.47
CA LEU A 59 12.99 7.70 0.44
C LEU A 59 13.08 8.62 1.65
N LEU A 60 13.22 8.06 2.85
CA LEU A 60 13.37 8.83 4.07
C LEU A 60 14.61 9.74 4.03
N SER A 61 15.76 9.23 3.59
CA SER A 61 16.97 10.03 3.46
C SER A 61 16.84 11.17 2.44
N LYS A 62 16.16 10.92 1.32
CA LYS A 62 15.89 11.93 0.29
C LYS A 62 14.98 13.05 0.82
N VAL A 63 13.91 12.70 1.52
CA VAL A 63 12.93 13.66 2.02
C VAL A 63 13.53 14.53 3.14
N ILE A 64 14.35 13.96 4.02
CA ILE A 64 15.05 14.74 5.07
C ILE A 64 16.02 15.76 4.43
N GLY A 65 16.66 15.40 3.31
CA GLY A 65 17.64 16.27 2.63
C GLY A 65 17.05 17.19 1.56
N GLY A 66 15.90 16.89 0.99
CA GLY A 66 15.41 17.53 -0.24
C GLY A 66 13.94 17.96 -0.26
N GLY A 67 13.16 17.67 0.79
CA GLY A 67 11.74 18.05 0.84
C GLY A 67 10.78 16.99 0.26
N ILE A 68 9.59 17.41 -0.16
CA ILE A 68 8.51 16.52 -0.59
C ILE A 68 8.80 15.95 -1.98
N ILE A 69 8.63 14.63 -2.14
CA ILE A 69 8.72 13.93 -3.43
C ILE A 69 7.30 13.76 -3.96
N SER A 70 7.02 14.30 -5.15
CA SER A 70 5.78 14.07 -5.91
C SER A 70 6.10 13.16 -7.10
N TYR A 71 5.39 12.03 -7.21
CA TYR A 71 5.52 11.08 -8.29
C TYR A 71 4.18 10.92 -9.01
N GLN A 72 4.13 11.34 -10.28
CA GLN A 72 2.93 11.30 -11.12
C GLN A 72 2.84 9.95 -11.85
N ILE A 73 1.81 9.17 -11.55
CA ILE A 73 1.61 7.87 -12.19
C ILE A 73 1.18 8.08 -13.64
N GLY A 74 1.91 7.44 -14.56
CA GLY A 74 1.64 7.55 -16.00
C GLY A 74 1.92 8.92 -16.63
N GLY A 75 2.56 9.84 -15.89
CA GLY A 75 2.92 11.18 -16.39
C GLY A 75 1.75 12.17 -16.45
N TRP A 76 0.58 11.83 -15.88
CA TRP A 76 -0.57 12.73 -15.78
C TRP A 76 -0.42 13.64 -14.57
N ALA A 77 -0.46 14.94 -14.81
CA ALA A 77 -0.35 15.93 -13.74
C ALA A 77 -1.59 15.92 -12.82
N PRO A 78 -1.41 16.11 -11.48
CA PRO A 78 -2.53 16.35 -10.59
C PRO A 78 -3.32 17.61 -11.01
N PRO A 79 -4.66 17.67 -10.81
CA PRO A 79 -5.50 16.70 -10.10
C PRO A 79 -6.09 15.59 -10.98
N LEU A 80 -5.74 15.52 -12.27
CA LEU A 80 -6.30 14.55 -13.22
C LEU A 80 -5.66 13.16 -13.08
N GLY A 81 -4.37 13.10 -12.74
CA GLY A 81 -3.62 11.87 -12.54
C GLY A 81 -3.46 11.49 -11.08
N ILE A 82 -3.25 10.20 -10.83
CA ILE A 82 -2.93 9.69 -9.49
C ILE A 82 -1.50 10.10 -9.14
N GLU A 83 -1.35 10.72 -7.98
CA GLU A 83 -0.08 11.17 -7.44
C GLU A 83 0.31 10.32 -6.23
N TYR A 84 1.58 9.92 -6.16
CA TYR A 84 2.20 9.46 -4.93
C TYR A 84 3.02 10.61 -4.34
N ARG A 85 2.71 10.95 -3.09
CA ARG A 85 3.37 12.05 -2.38
C ARG A 85 4.08 11.51 -1.14
N VAL A 86 5.39 11.73 -1.09
CA VAL A 86 6.21 11.30 0.04
C VAL A 86 6.75 12.52 0.74
N ASP A 87 6.27 12.74 1.94
CA ASP A 87 6.80 13.71 2.91
C ASP A 87 7.54 13.00 4.05
N ALA A 88 8.03 13.74 5.04
CA ALA A 88 8.77 13.18 6.16
C ALA A 88 7.92 12.22 7.01
N ALA A 89 6.63 12.50 7.19
CA ALA A 89 5.72 11.66 7.97
C ALA A 89 5.43 10.36 7.22
N ASN A 90 5.09 10.44 5.93
CA ASN A 90 4.85 9.27 5.09
C ASN A 90 6.10 8.39 4.99
N ALA A 91 7.27 8.97 4.74
CA ALA A 91 8.54 8.25 4.66
C ALA A 91 8.89 7.53 5.96
N PHE A 92 8.62 8.15 7.12
CA PHE A 92 8.82 7.54 8.42
C PHE A 92 7.88 6.36 8.66
N VAL A 93 6.60 6.48 8.28
CA VAL A 93 5.64 5.37 8.37
C VAL A 93 6.02 4.22 7.44
N LEU A 94 6.44 4.51 6.19
CA LEU A 94 6.95 3.50 5.26
C LEU A 94 8.15 2.74 5.86
N PHE A 95 9.09 3.48 6.47
CA PHE A 95 10.25 2.89 7.14
C PHE A 95 9.84 1.96 8.29
N LEU A 96 8.89 2.38 9.13
CA LEU A 96 8.41 1.55 10.25
C LEU A 96 7.71 0.28 9.76
N VAL A 97 6.76 0.41 8.82
CA VAL A 97 5.97 -0.73 8.32
C VAL A 97 6.88 -1.76 7.66
N THR A 98 7.77 -1.33 6.76
CA THR A 98 8.68 -2.24 6.05
C THR A 98 9.74 -2.82 6.98
N GLY A 99 10.23 -2.05 7.94
CA GLY A 99 11.19 -2.50 8.95
C GLY A 99 10.61 -3.59 9.84
N ILE A 100 9.41 -3.38 10.39
CA ILE A 100 8.70 -4.37 11.20
C ILE A 100 8.41 -5.63 10.36
N ALA A 101 7.90 -5.48 9.13
CA ALA A 101 7.62 -6.61 8.24
C ALA A 101 8.88 -7.45 7.99
N THR A 102 10.01 -6.80 7.71
CA THR A 102 11.28 -7.47 7.45
C THR A 102 11.83 -8.19 8.69
N LEU A 103 11.67 -7.61 9.88
CA LEU A 103 12.11 -8.23 11.15
C LEU A 103 11.21 -9.39 11.57
N VAL A 104 9.90 -9.32 11.28
CA VAL A 104 8.95 -10.38 11.67
C VAL A 104 9.05 -11.62 10.77
N LEU A 105 9.37 -11.47 9.48
CA LEU A 105 9.39 -12.59 8.53
C LEU A 105 10.35 -13.74 8.88
N PRO A 106 11.58 -13.52 9.40
CA PRO A 106 12.44 -14.60 9.88
C PRO A 106 11.81 -15.41 11.04
N TYR A 107 11.19 -14.71 12.00
CA TYR A 107 10.45 -15.34 13.08
C TYR A 107 9.22 -16.10 12.58
N ALA A 108 8.43 -15.48 11.71
CA ALA A 108 7.23 -16.06 11.10
C ALA A 108 7.52 -17.39 10.37
N ARG A 109 8.73 -17.60 9.86
CA ARG A 109 9.13 -18.84 9.20
C ARG A 109 8.94 -20.07 10.08
N GLN A 110 9.34 -19.98 11.34
CA GLN A 110 9.24 -21.09 12.27
C GLN A 110 7.80 -21.28 12.76
N SER A 111 7.12 -20.19 13.09
CA SER A 111 5.74 -20.21 13.56
C SER A 111 4.79 -20.74 12.49
N VAL A 112 4.89 -20.25 11.26
CA VAL A 112 4.06 -20.70 10.12
C VAL A 112 4.27 -22.20 9.82
N LYS A 113 5.51 -22.68 9.91
CA LYS A 113 5.80 -24.13 9.75
C LYS A 113 5.17 -25.00 10.84
N ALA A 114 5.15 -24.50 12.09
CA ALA A 114 4.63 -25.24 13.23
C ALA A 114 3.11 -25.23 13.31
N GLU A 115 2.49 -24.12 12.86
CA GLU A 115 1.07 -23.89 13.09
C GLU A 115 0.18 -24.14 11.88
N MET A 116 0.73 -24.03 10.65
CA MET A 116 -0.06 -24.10 9.43
C MET A 116 0.17 -25.36 8.59
N PRO A 117 -0.90 -25.91 7.98
CA PRO A 117 -0.77 -26.99 7.00
C PRO A 117 0.10 -26.59 5.82
N GLN A 118 0.81 -27.55 5.25
CA GLN A 118 1.79 -27.26 4.18
C GLN A 118 1.19 -26.53 2.96
N ARG A 119 -0.08 -26.80 2.64
CA ARG A 119 -0.78 -26.18 1.51
C ARG A 119 -1.06 -24.69 1.69
N THR A 120 -1.26 -24.24 2.93
CA THR A 120 -1.62 -22.85 3.23
C THR A 120 -0.42 -21.94 3.46
N GLN A 121 0.78 -22.52 3.70
CA GLN A 121 1.98 -21.73 3.96
C GLN A 121 2.39 -20.80 2.80
N THR A 122 2.26 -21.28 1.56
CA THR A 122 2.55 -20.46 0.37
C THR A 122 1.59 -19.28 0.26
N LEU A 123 0.30 -19.54 0.51
CA LEU A 123 -0.73 -18.50 0.49
C LEU A 123 -0.56 -17.49 1.61
N PHE A 124 -0.09 -17.92 2.79
CA PHE A 124 0.22 -17.01 3.89
C PHE A 124 1.23 -15.93 3.50
N TYR A 125 2.36 -16.30 2.88
CA TYR A 125 3.37 -15.33 2.46
C TYR A 125 2.89 -14.41 1.35
N ALA A 126 2.09 -14.91 0.42
CA ALA A 126 1.49 -14.09 -0.63
C ALA A 126 0.51 -13.06 -0.05
N LEU A 127 -0.38 -13.48 0.85
CA LEU A 127 -1.33 -12.59 1.53
C LEU A 127 -0.63 -11.59 2.45
N PHE A 128 0.45 -12.00 3.12
CA PHE A 128 1.28 -11.09 3.92
C PHE A 128 1.84 -9.96 3.07
N LEU A 129 2.37 -10.27 1.88
CA LEU A 129 2.88 -9.25 0.94
C LEU A 129 1.76 -8.36 0.40
N LEU A 130 0.57 -8.90 0.10
CA LEU A 130 -0.58 -8.08 -0.32
C LEU A 130 -1.05 -7.16 0.79
N CYS A 131 -1.13 -7.64 2.04
CA CYS A 131 -1.44 -6.81 3.19
C CYS A 131 -0.44 -5.67 3.34
N MET A 132 0.87 -5.99 3.28
CA MET A 132 1.94 -5.00 3.31
C MET A 132 1.82 -4.00 2.16
N THR A 133 1.55 -4.46 0.93
CA THR A 133 1.33 -3.60 -0.24
C THR A 133 0.20 -2.60 0.01
N GLY A 134 -0.93 -3.05 0.55
CA GLY A 134 -2.05 -2.17 0.87
C GLY A 134 -1.66 -1.10 1.90
N LEU A 135 -0.96 -1.47 2.98
CA LEU A 135 -0.49 -0.52 3.99
C LEU A 135 0.49 0.52 3.41
N LEU A 136 1.43 0.08 2.56
CA LEU A 136 2.36 0.99 1.88
C LEU A 136 1.64 1.93 0.92
N GLY A 137 0.65 1.41 0.18
CA GLY A 137 -0.15 2.18 -0.76
C GLY A 137 -0.99 3.26 -0.08
N VAL A 138 -1.68 2.94 1.02
CA VAL A 138 -2.41 3.92 1.84
C VAL A 138 -1.47 5.04 2.33
N THR A 139 -0.24 4.68 2.69
CA THR A 139 0.71 5.64 3.24
C THR A 139 1.23 6.63 2.20
N ILE A 140 1.39 6.21 0.94
CA ILE A 140 2.11 6.99 -0.07
C ILE A 140 1.18 7.73 -1.04
N THR A 141 -0.07 7.28 -1.19
CA THR A 141 -0.99 7.88 -2.17
C THR A 141 -1.50 9.25 -1.73
N ALA A 142 -1.60 10.18 -2.67
CA ALA A 142 -2.22 11.49 -2.50
C ALA A 142 -3.61 11.57 -3.14
N ASP A 143 -4.16 10.45 -3.60
CA ASP A 143 -5.49 10.36 -4.18
C ASP A 143 -6.44 9.61 -3.24
N ALA A 144 -7.57 10.23 -2.91
CA ALA A 144 -8.51 9.72 -1.92
C ALA A 144 -9.22 8.43 -2.35
N PHE A 145 -9.49 8.24 -3.64
CA PHE A 145 -10.06 6.99 -4.13
C PHE A 145 -9.02 5.86 -4.12
N ASN A 146 -7.78 6.19 -4.43
CA ASN A 146 -6.69 5.22 -4.37
C ASN A 146 -6.37 4.78 -2.93
N VAL A 147 -6.59 5.67 -1.91
CA VAL A 147 -6.59 5.27 -0.50
C VAL A 147 -7.60 4.15 -0.26
N PHE A 148 -8.83 4.31 -0.74
CA PHE A 148 -9.87 3.28 -0.60
C PHE A 148 -9.43 1.96 -1.22
N VAL A 149 -8.87 1.98 -2.44
CA VAL A 149 -8.40 0.76 -3.12
C VAL A 149 -7.33 0.04 -2.30
N PHE A 150 -6.35 0.76 -1.77
CA PHE A 150 -5.30 0.15 -0.96
C PHE A 150 -5.77 -0.32 0.41
N LEU A 151 -6.74 0.37 1.02
CA LEU A 151 -7.43 -0.11 2.23
C LEU A 151 -8.11 -1.46 1.96
N GLU A 152 -8.81 -1.60 0.84
CA GLU A 152 -9.46 -2.86 0.47
C GLU A 152 -8.45 -3.99 0.23
N ILE A 153 -7.34 -3.71 -0.47
CA ILE A 153 -6.27 -4.70 -0.69
C ILE A 153 -5.73 -5.20 0.65
N SER A 154 -5.43 -4.29 1.58
CA SER A 154 -4.94 -4.65 2.91
C SER A 154 -5.97 -5.43 3.72
N SER A 155 -7.22 -4.95 3.75
CA SER A 155 -8.32 -5.53 4.52
C SER A 155 -8.67 -6.94 4.05
N LEU A 156 -8.91 -7.12 2.73
CA LEU A 156 -9.23 -8.44 2.15
C LEU A 156 -8.11 -9.45 2.42
N SER A 157 -6.85 -9.03 2.28
CA SER A 157 -5.70 -9.87 2.59
C SER A 157 -5.68 -10.28 4.06
N THR A 158 -5.99 -9.34 4.96
CA THR A 158 -6.04 -9.59 6.41
C THR A 158 -7.17 -10.53 6.79
N TYR A 159 -8.37 -10.40 6.20
CA TYR A 159 -9.49 -11.33 6.49
C TYR A 159 -9.11 -12.76 6.16
N VAL A 160 -8.46 -12.99 5.02
CA VAL A 160 -8.01 -14.32 4.63
C VAL A 160 -6.86 -14.81 5.52
N LEU A 161 -5.94 -13.94 5.93
CA LEU A 161 -4.87 -14.29 6.89
C LEU A 161 -5.46 -14.76 8.24
N VAL A 162 -6.44 -14.05 8.76
CA VAL A 162 -7.15 -14.42 10.00
C VAL A 162 -7.86 -15.77 9.82
N ALA A 163 -8.56 -15.95 8.70
CA ALA A 163 -9.28 -17.21 8.40
C ALA A 163 -8.36 -18.43 8.33
N GLN A 164 -7.10 -18.26 7.94
CA GLN A 164 -6.12 -19.36 7.91
C GLN A 164 -5.84 -19.95 9.31
N GLY A 165 -6.06 -19.19 10.38
CA GLY A 165 -5.98 -19.67 11.76
C GLY A 165 -6.99 -20.77 12.12
N ALA A 166 -8.03 -20.96 11.28
CA ALA A 166 -9.05 -21.99 11.47
C ALA A 166 -8.53 -23.42 11.44
N SER A 167 -7.34 -23.64 10.89
CA SER A 167 -6.67 -24.94 10.95
C SER A 167 -6.34 -25.37 12.38
N LYS A 168 -6.21 -24.42 13.30
CA LYS A 168 -5.87 -24.64 14.71
C LYS A 168 -7.07 -24.36 15.63
N ASP A 169 -7.80 -23.28 15.36
CA ASP A 169 -9.00 -22.90 16.11
C ASP A 169 -10.11 -22.41 15.16
N ARG A 170 -11.25 -23.09 15.13
CA ARG A 170 -12.40 -22.75 14.28
C ARG A 170 -13.00 -21.37 14.57
N ARG A 171 -12.75 -20.80 15.76
CA ARG A 171 -13.14 -19.42 16.10
C ARG A 171 -12.52 -18.38 15.15
N ALA A 172 -11.38 -18.70 14.53
CA ALA A 172 -10.77 -17.83 13.54
C ALA A 172 -11.67 -17.55 12.33
N LEU A 173 -12.54 -18.49 11.93
CA LEU A 173 -13.52 -18.25 10.86
C LEU A 173 -14.58 -17.21 11.27
N THR A 174 -15.09 -17.31 12.49
CA THR A 174 -16.05 -16.31 13.01
C THR A 174 -15.39 -14.93 13.11
N ALA A 175 -14.17 -14.88 13.67
CA ALA A 175 -13.42 -13.63 13.75
C ALA A 175 -13.14 -13.01 12.37
N ALA A 176 -12.75 -13.83 11.37
CA ALA A 176 -12.55 -13.35 10.01
C ALA A 176 -13.84 -12.82 9.37
N TYR A 177 -14.96 -13.50 9.63
CA TYR A 177 -16.28 -13.10 9.14
C TYR A 177 -16.74 -11.78 9.78
N ASP A 178 -16.63 -11.65 11.10
CA ASP A 178 -16.98 -10.43 11.81
C ASP A 178 -16.11 -9.25 11.31
N TYR A 179 -14.82 -9.50 11.11
CA TYR A 179 -13.90 -8.49 10.59
C TYR A 179 -14.24 -8.10 9.14
N LEU A 180 -14.62 -9.07 8.29
CA LEU A 180 -15.08 -8.80 6.92
C LEU A 180 -16.34 -7.92 6.93
N ILE A 181 -17.36 -8.24 7.73
CA ILE A 181 -18.59 -7.46 7.80
C ILE A 181 -18.31 -6.03 8.27
N MET A 182 -17.60 -5.88 9.38
CA MET A 182 -17.28 -4.55 9.90
C MET A 182 -16.42 -3.73 8.93
N GLY A 183 -15.44 -4.36 8.28
CA GLY A 183 -14.62 -3.73 7.27
C GLY A 183 -15.41 -3.28 6.05
N THR A 184 -16.28 -4.15 5.52
CA THR A 184 -17.12 -3.84 4.35
C THR A 184 -18.10 -2.70 4.64
N ILE A 185 -18.71 -2.67 5.83
CA ILE A 185 -19.56 -1.56 6.24
C ILE A 185 -18.75 -0.26 6.29
N GLY A 186 -17.58 -0.27 6.94
CA GLY A 186 -16.71 0.91 7.02
C GLY A 186 -16.27 1.41 5.64
N ALA A 187 -15.84 0.50 4.77
CA ALA A 187 -15.44 0.79 3.40
C ALA A 187 -16.59 1.39 2.56
N THR A 188 -17.81 0.88 2.75
CA THR A 188 -19.00 1.41 2.08
C THR A 188 -19.28 2.86 2.49
N PHE A 189 -19.25 3.16 3.79
CA PHE A 189 -19.43 4.55 4.25
C PHE A 189 -18.30 5.46 3.79
N PHE A 190 -17.06 4.96 3.77
CA PHE A 190 -15.91 5.71 3.28
C PHE A 190 -16.10 6.10 1.81
N VAL A 191 -16.45 5.15 0.94
CA VAL A 191 -16.61 5.44 -0.51
C VAL A 191 -17.81 6.32 -0.80
N ILE A 192 -18.92 6.19 -0.03
CA ILE A 192 -20.06 7.11 -0.13
C ILE A 192 -19.64 8.53 0.26
N GLY A 193 -18.94 8.70 1.38
CA GLY A 193 -18.44 10.00 1.81
C GLY A 193 -17.50 10.62 0.78
N LEU A 194 -16.63 9.81 0.18
CA LEU A 194 -15.74 10.23 -0.89
C LEU A 194 -16.50 10.67 -2.15
N GLY A 195 -17.55 9.93 -2.53
CA GLY A 195 -18.43 10.30 -3.64
C GLY A 195 -19.13 11.64 -3.40
N MET A 196 -19.60 11.91 -2.19
CA MET A 196 -20.17 13.19 -1.80
C MET A 196 -19.16 14.34 -1.87
N LEU A 197 -17.93 14.11 -1.40
CA LEU A 197 -16.85 15.09 -1.51
C LEU A 197 -16.51 15.38 -2.97
N TYR A 198 -16.43 14.34 -3.82
CA TYR A 198 -16.19 14.50 -5.24
C TYR A 198 -17.30 15.30 -5.94
N MET A 199 -18.58 15.04 -5.61
CA MET A 199 -19.70 15.82 -6.14
C MET A 199 -19.63 17.30 -5.74
N ALA A 200 -19.12 17.59 -4.54
CA ALA A 200 -19.00 18.97 -4.06
C ALA A 200 -17.77 19.71 -4.63
N THR A 201 -16.68 19.01 -4.88
CA THR A 201 -15.38 19.62 -5.21
C THR A 201 -14.89 19.32 -6.62
N GLY A 202 -15.32 18.21 -7.24
CA GLY A 202 -14.90 17.78 -8.57
C GLY A 202 -13.46 17.24 -8.62
N THR A 203 -12.85 16.89 -7.47
CA THR A 203 -11.47 16.37 -7.40
C THR A 203 -11.35 15.23 -6.40
N LEU A 204 -10.39 14.33 -6.63
CA LEU A 204 -10.01 13.24 -5.73
C LEU A 204 -8.58 13.39 -5.19
N ASN A 205 -7.79 14.33 -5.72
CA ASN A 205 -6.48 14.65 -5.19
C ASN A 205 -6.64 15.35 -3.83
N MET A 206 -6.02 14.82 -2.78
CA MET A 206 -6.23 15.27 -1.40
C MET A 206 -5.75 16.70 -1.16
N ALA A 207 -4.71 17.16 -1.85
CA ALA A 207 -4.23 18.54 -1.72
C ALA A 207 -5.22 19.52 -2.37
N ASP A 208 -5.63 19.25 -3.62
CA ASP A 208 -6.62 20.06 -4.34
C ASP A 208 -8.00 20.05 -3.63
N LEU A 209 -8.36 18.91 -3.01
CA LEU A 209 -9.57 18.79 -2.21
C LEU A 209 -9.54 19.74 -0.99
N ALA A 210 -8.41 19.78 -0.28
CA ALA A 210 -8.22 20.66 0.88
C ALA A 210 -8.35 22.12 0.48
N ASP A 211 -7.73 22.53 -0.63
CA ASP A 211 -7.79 23.91 -1.15
C ASP A 211 -9.21 24.30 -1.54
N ARG A 212 -9.93 23.45 -2.29
CA ARG A 212 -11.32 23.74 -2.72
C ARG A 212 -12.32 23.80 -1.56
N ILE A 213 -12.13 22.96 -0.52
CA ILE A 213 -12.97 23.04 0.68
C ILE A 213 -12.72 24.35 1.43
N SER A 214 -11.45 24.76 1.56
CA SER A 214 -11.12 26.02 2.23
C SER A 214 -11.69 27.24 1.51
N ASP A 215 -11.63 27.28 0.17
CA ASP A 215 -12.18 28.33 -0.65
C ASP A 215 -13.72 28.44 -0.55
N GLN A 216 -14.42 27.30 -0.48
CA GLN A 216 -15.87 27.27 -0.27
C GLN A 216 -16.26 27.73 1.13
N GLY A 217 -15.43 27.43 2.14
CA GLY A 217 -15.62 27.90 3.53
C GLY A 217 -15.41 29.40 3.70
N ALA A 218 -14.49 30.00 2.94
CA ALA A 218 -14.20 31.42 2.98
C ALA A 218 -15.27 32.29 2.29
N ASN A 219 -16.09 31.69 1.43
CA ASN A 219 -17.16 32.37 0.67
C ASN A 219 -18.56 32.27 1.32
N ARG A 220 -18.67 31.72 2.53
CA ARG A 220 -19.89 31.68 3.36
C ARG A 220 -19.77 32.60 4.55
#